data_b3991d8a913bf84c6d2e2cc7b69e2b07
#
_entry.id   b3991d8a913bf84c6d2e2cc7b69e2b07
#
_cell.length_a   1.000
_cell.length_b   1.000
_cell.length_c   1.000
_cell.angle_alpha   90.00
_cell.angle_beta   90.00
_cell.angle_gamma   90.00
#
_symmetry.space_group_name_H-M   'P 1'
#
loop_
_entity.id
_entity.type
_entity.pdbx_description
1 polymer ?
#
loop_
_entity_poly.entity_id
_entity_poly.type
_entity_poly.pdbx_seq_one_letter_code
_entity_poly.pdbx_strand_id
1 'polypeptide(L)'
;MAFLPMNRQEVIERGWDSVDFVYVCGDSYVDHPSFGAAIITRVLEDCGCRVAFLAQPDWKNDNDFTQFGKPRLGFMVSAGNIDSMVAHYTVARRKRHDDAYTAGGKNGKRPDRAVTVYSNIIRRLYPDSPIIIGGLEASLRRFAHYDYWNNSVMPSVLFDSKADILVYGMGELQTMEIAKRLSEGNPVEALYDIRGICCKIKTSDYVPKSVVELPSYERVKEDKRDYSIASRRELEEADAVRGKTLIQRHGNYILVQNPPMPPLNTKQLDYVYSLPYERWYPKCYDKLGGVPGIEEVLFSITHNRGCFGACNFCSLAFHQGRAVTVRSEQSVIDEAKGFLKNPRFKGIISDVGGPTANFRLPSCEKQKRLGLCKSRRCLAPTACPNMQVSHTEYLDILRKLRNIDGIKRVFIRSGIRFDYLMEDESDEFLQELVKYHISGQLRVAPEHCSAAVLDKMGKPHIEVYKKFCDKFYKYTNQVHKDQYVVPYLMSSHPGSTLKDAVELALFCKRENIHPKQVQDFYPTPGTISTSMFYTGLDPYTLKEVYVPKTESEKAMQRALLQYFIPENKPLVVKALIKAGRRDLIGNDKRCLVTPLAGQLSLIHI
;
A
#
# COMPACT_ATOMS: atom_id res chain seq x y z
N MET A 1 -0.44 -23.13 -20.48
CA MET A 1 0.81 -22.79 -19.81
C MET A 1 0.79 -23.39 -18.43
N ALA A 2 1.92 -23.51 -17.76
CA ALA A 2 1.97 -24.17 -16.44
C ALA A 2 2.43 -23.17 -15.37
N PHE A 3 1.98 -23.38 -14.14
CA PHE A 3 2.53 -22.68 -12.97
C PHE A 3 4.04 -22.87 -12.92
N LEU A 4 4.78 -21.92 -12.35
CA LEU A 4 6.21 -22.10 -12.09
C LEU A 4 6.45 -23.29 -11.15
N PRO A 5 7.55 -24.01 -11.26
CA PRO A 5 7.85 -25.15 -10.42
C PRO A 5 8.01 -24.73 -8.95
N MET A 6 7.33 -25.43 -8.06
CA MET A 6 7.31 -25.19 -6.62
C MET A 6 8.11 -26.23 -5.82
N ASN A 7 8.60 -27.27 -6.47
CA ASN A 7 9.41 -28.32 -5.88
C ASN A 7 10.41 -28.89 -6.90
N ARG A 8 11.37 -29.67 -6.41
CA ARG A 8 12.43 -30.27 -7.25
C ARG A 8 11.88 -31.16 -8.35
N GLN A 9 10.82 -31.92 -8.07
CA GLN A 9 10.24 -32.83 -9.06
C GLN A 9 9.69 -32.07 -10.27
N GLU A 10 8.97 -30.96 -10.04
CA GLU A 10 8.44 -30.09 -11.10
C GLU A 10 9.55 -29.42 -11.94
N VAL A 11 10.72 -29.15 -11.35
CA VAL A 11 11.93 -28.67 -12.08
C VAL A 11 12.43 -29.74 -13.03
N ILE A 12 12.52 -31.01 -12.57
CA ILE A 12 12.95 -32.14 -13.37
C ILE A 12 11.96 -32.44 -14.51
N GLU A 13 10.65 -32.36 -14.25
CA GLU A 13 9.60 -32.56 -15.25
C GLU A 13 9.66 -31.53 -16.40
N ARG A 14 10.23 -30.34 -16.13
CA ARG A 14 10.52 -29.33 -17.16
C ARG A 14 11.81 -29.60 -17.93
N GLY A 15 12.54 -30.65 -17.61
CA GLY A 15 13.86 -30.97 -18.19
C GLY A 15 14.98 -30.03 -17.73
N TRP A 16 14.85 -29.43 -16.55
CA TRP A 16 15.85 -28.50 -16.03
C TRP A 16 16.76 -29.18 -15.01
N ASP A 17 18.05 -29.15 -15.22
CA ASP A 17 19.04 -29.62 -14.26
C ASP A 17 19.20 -28.69 -13.06
N SER A 18 19.06 -27.39 -13.32
CA SER A 18 19.19 -26.32 -12.34
C SER A 18 18.24 -25.16 -12.67
N VAL A 19 18.03 -24.27 -11.70
CA VAL A 19 17.27 -23.02 -11.89
C VAL A 19 18.21 -21.82 -11.88
N ASP A 20 17.78 -20.75 -12.55
CA ASP A 20 18.53 -19.50 -12.59
C ASP A 20 18.21 -18.66 -11.34
N PHE A 21 16.95 -18.56 -11.00
CA PHE A 21 16.49 -17.89 -9.78
C PHE A 21 15.56 -18.78 -8.95
N VAL A 22 15.69 -18.69 -7.63
CA VAL A 22 14.66 -19.13 -6.67
C VAL A 22 13.98 -17.89 -6.10
N TYR A 23 12.69 -17.74 -6.37
CA TYR A 23 11.87 -16.67 -5.80
C TYR A 23 11.22 -17.15 -4.49
N VAL A 24 11.61 -16.56 -3.36
CA VAL A 24 11.13 -16.92 -2.02
C VAL A 24 10.06 -15.91 -1.59
N CYS A 25 8.87 -16.42 -1.28
CA CYS A 25 7.71 -15.58 -0.97
C CYS A 25 7.06 -15.94 0.37
N GLY A 26 6.68 -14.93 1.14
CA GLY A 26 5.89 -15.11 2.37
C GLY A 26 4.41 -15.44 2.12
N ASP A 27 3.92 -15.31 0.89
CA ASP A 27 2.56 -15.70 0.48
C ASP A 27 2.56 -17.10 -0.16
N SER A 28 1.41 -17.78 -0.14
CA SER A 28 1.14 -18.89 -1.05
C SER A 28 1.22 -18.43 -2.51
N TYR A 29 1.61 -19.32 -3.42
CA TYR A 29 1.74 -18.97 -4.82
C TYR A 29 0.37 -18.77 -5.47
N VAL A 30 0.13 -17.56 -5.94
CA VAL A 30 -1.01 -17.19 -6.78
C VAL A 30 -0.48 -16.50 -8.03
N ASP A 31 -0.69 -17.10 -9.19
CA ASP A 31 -0.21 -16.59 -10.46
C ASP A 31 -1.23 -15.64 -11.09
N HIS A 32 -1.30 -14.43 -10.57
CA HIS A 32 -2.23 -13.40 -10.99
C HIS A 32 -1.56 -12.01 -11.04
N PRO A 33 -1.86 -11.14 -12.02
CA PRO A 33 -1.21 -9.83 -12.16
C PRO A 33 -1.52 -8.80 -11.07
N SER A 34 -2.36 -9.15 -10.08
CA SER A 34 -2.53 -8.38 -8.85
C SER A 34 -1.54 -8.80 -7.74
N PHE A 35 -0.71 -9.80 -7.97
CA PHE A 35 0.30 -10.30 -7.03
C PHE A 35 1.70 -9.93 -7.52
N GLY A 36 2.42 -9.12 -6.74
CA GLY A 36 3.76 -8.68 -7.11
C GLY A 36 4.74 -9.82 -7.39
N ALA A 37 4.64 -10.92 -6.62
CA ALA A 37 5.45 -12.10 -6.82
C ALA A 37 5.21 -12.75 -8.21
N ALA A 38 3.94 -12.85 -8.65
CA ALA A 38 3.60 -13.36 -9.97
C ALA A 38 4.15 -12.46 -11.08
N ILE A 39 4.01 -11.14 -10.94
CA ILE A 39 4.54 -10.19 -11.93
C ILE A 39 6.05 -10.37 -12.09
N ILE A 40 6.80 -10.32 -11.00
CA ILE A 40 8.27 -10.40 -11.04
C ILE A 40 8.75 -11.73 -11.60
N THR A 41 8.14 -12.83 -11.19
CA THR A 41 8.55 -14.16 -11.66
C THR A 41 8.17 -14.39 -13.13
N ARG A 42 7.03 -13.88 -13.62
CA ARG A 42 6.68 -13.94 -15.05
C ARG A 42 7.59 -13.06 -15.90
N VAL A 43 7.98 -11.89 -15.41
CA VAL A 43 8.98 -11.03 -16.06
C VAL A 43 10.32 -11.76 -16.17
N LEU A 44 10.78 -12.45 -15.13
CA LEU A 44 12.01 -13.26 -15.17
C LEU A 44 11.91 -14.42 -16.18
N GLU A 45 10.77 -15.13 -16.20
CA GLU A 45 10.53 -16.23 -17.14
C GLU A 45 10.56 -15.73 -18.59
N ASP A 46 9.93 -14.56 -18.86
CA ASP A 46 9.94 -13.94 -20.19
C ASP A 46 11.32 -13.43 -20.61
N CYS A 47 12.19 -13.07 -19.65
CA CYS A 47 13.61 -12.80 -19.89
C CYS A 47 14.44 -14.08 -20.18
N GLY A 48 13.82 -15.26 -20.27
CA GLY A 48 14.48 -16.52 -20.54
C GLY A 48 15.10 -17.19 -19.31
N CYS A 49 14.79 -16.73 -18.10
CA CYS A 49 15.31 -17.35 -16.87
C CYS A 49 14.46 -18.55 -16.45
N ARG A 50 15.13 -19.61 -15.97
CA ARG A 50 14.50 -20.75 -15.29
C ARG A 50 14.22 -20.38 -13.85
N VAL A 51 12.96 -20.13 -13.50
CA VAL A 51 12.55 -19.64 -12.19
C VAL A 51 11.81 -20.73 -11.42
N ALA A 52 12.23 -20.99 -10.17
CA ALA A 52 11.46 -21.77 -9.20
C ALA A 52 10.80 -20.85 -8.17
N PHE A 53 9.58 -21.20 -7.75
CA PHE A 53 8.80 -20.44 -6.78
C PHE A 53 8.74 -21.18 -5.44
N LEU A 54 9.39 -20.65 -4.40
CA LEU A 54 9.39 -21.18 -3.05
C LEU A 54 8.38 -20.40 -2.18
N ALA A 55 7.17 -20.95 -2.09
CA ALA A 55 6.05 -20.34 -1.37
C ALA A 55 6.03 -20.74 0.11
N GLN A 56 6.05 -19.78 1.01
CA GLN A 56 5.92 -19.99 2.46
C GLN A 56 6.79 -21.14 3.00
N PRO A 57 8.14 -21.14 2.74
CA PRO A 57 9.01 -22.20 3.24
C PRO A 57 8.93 -22.31 4.76
N ASP A 58 9.11 -23.53 5.28
CA ASP A 58 9.22 -23.74 6.71
C ASP A 58 10.54 -23.18 7.24
N TRP A 59 10.46 -21.98 7.79
CA TRP A 59 11.61 -21.23 8.31
C TRP A 59 12.23 -21.80 9.59
N LYS A 60 11.66 -22.89 10.12
CA LYS A 60 12.18 -23.59 11.31
C LYS A 60 13.18 -24.69 10.96
N ASN A 61 13.29 -25.05 9.69
CA ASN A 61 14.25 -26.02 9.18
C ASN A 61 14.78 -25.59 7.81
N ASP A 62 15.80 -26.29 7.30
CA ASP A 62 16.51 -25.92 6.07
C ASP A 62 16.00 -26.65 4.81
N ASN A 63 15.15 -27.66 4.96
CA ASN A 63 14.80 -28.58 3.88
C ASN A 63 14.17 -27.87 2.68
N ASP A 64 13.21 -26.95 2.94
CA ASP A 64 12.54 -26.24 1.86
C ASP A 64 13.52 -25.33 1.10
N PHE A 65 14.47 -24.71 1.82
CA PHE A 65 15.45 -23.80 1.22
C PHE A 65 16.52 -24.51 0.39
N THR A 66 16.73 -25.80 0.60
CA THR A 66 17.75 -26.60 -0.11
C THR A 66 17.20 -27.44 -1.26
N GLN A 67 15.87 -27.57 -1.39
CA GLN A 67 15.23 -28.47 -2.35
C GLN A 67 15.58 -28.19 -3.82
N PHE A 68 15.84 -26.94 -4.19
CA PHE A 68 16.22 -26.56 -5.56
C PHE A 68 17.73 -26.57 -5.80
N GLY A 69 18.55 -26.74 -4.75
CA GLY A 69 19.98 -26.53 -4.79
C GLY A 69 20.37 -25.06 -4.93
N LYS A 70 21.65 -24.80 -5.25
CA LYS A 70 22.16 -23.45 -5.47
C LYS A 70 21.68 -22.93 -6.82
N PRO A 71 20.89 -21.84 -6.90
CA PRO A 71 20.51 -21.25 -8.17
C PRO A 71 21.72 -20.63 -8.87
N ARG A 72 21.68 -20.59 -10.20
CA ARG A 72 22.81 -20.10 -11.01
C ARG A 72 23.03 -18.59 -10.84
N LEU A 73 21.95 -17.79 -10.73
CA LEU A 73 22.02 -16.34 -10.68
C LEU A 73 21.71 -15.76 -9.29
N GLY A 74 20.88 -16.44 -8.48
CA GLY A 74 20.64 -15.99 -7.12
C GLY A 74 19.22 -16.19 -6.60
N PHE A 75 18.96 -15.64 -5.43
CA PHE A 75 17.67 -15.66 -4.76
C PHE A 75 17.00 -14.30 -4.84
N MET A 76 15.68 -14.30 -5.08
CA MET A 76 14.83 -13.13 -4.91
C MET A 76 13.87 -13.35 -3.74
N VAL A 77 13.76 -12.41 -2.81
CA VAL A 77 13.01 -12.61 -1.56
C VAL A 77 12.02 -11.48 -1.34
N SER A 78 10.77 -11.84 -1.07
CA SER A 78 9.71 -10.90 -0.66
C SER A 78 8.86 -11.44 0.48
N ALA A 79 8.23 -10.54 1.24
CA ALA A 79 7.24 -10.93 2.25
C ALA A 79 5.88 -11.33 1.64
N GLY A 80 5.67 -11.06 0.36
CA GLY A 80 4.40 -11.22 -0.33
C GLY A 80 3.71 -9.88 -0.61
N ASN A 81 2.39 -9.90 -0.79
CA ASN A 81 1.60 -8.72 -1.16
C ASN A 81 1.50 -7.66 -0.06
N ILE A 82 1.64 -8.06 1.19
CA ILE A 82 1.62 -7.15 2.33
C ILE A 82 2.84 -7.36 3.23
N ASP A 83 3.10 -6.39 4.07
CA ASP A 83 4.10 -6.46 5.13
C ASP A 83 3.76 -7.59 6.12
N SER A 84 4.74 -8.42 6.49
CA SER A 84 4.52 -9.58 7.36
C SER A 84 4.00 -9.18 8.74
N MET A 85 4.46 -8.06 9.30
CA MET A 85 3.98 -7.56 10.59
C MET A 85 2.52 -7.09 10.50
N VAL A 86 2.14 -6.45 9.36
CA VAL A 86 0.74 -6.06 9.10
C VAL A 86 -0.16 -7.27 8.88
N ALA A 87 0.36 -8.32 8.23
CA ALA A 87 -0.36 -9.59 8.07
C ALA A 87 -0.66 -10.25 9.41
N HIS A 88 0.29 -10.20 10.34
CA HIS A 88 0.21 -10.94 11.61
C HIS A 88 -0.51 -10.19 12.72
N TYR A 89 -0.45 -8.85 12.75
CA TYR A 89 -0.89 -8.08 13.91
C TYR A 89 -1.83 -6.93 13.55
N THR A 90 -2.76 -6.66 14.45
CA THR A 90 -3.57 -5.44 14.44
C THR A 90 -2.75 -4.26 14.99
N VAL A 91 -3.26 -3.02 14.83
CA VAL A 91 -2.64 -1.82 15.45
C VAL A 91 -2.52 -1.95 16.97
N ALA A 92 -3.46 -2.63 17.63
CA ALA A 92 -3.40 -2.91 19.07
C ALA A 92 -2.43 -4.07 19.41
N ARG A 93 -1.54 -4.46 18.49
CA ARG A 93 -0.54 -5.53 18.62
C ARG A 93 -1.14 -6.90 18.95
N ARG A 94 -2.43 -7.10 18.65
CA ARG A 94 -3.10 -8.41 18.81
C ARG A 94 -2.85 -9.24 17.56
N LYS A 95 -2.51 -10.52 17.74
CA LYS A 95 -2.32 -11.46 16.64
C LYS A 95 -3.62 -11.65 15.86
N ARG A 96 -3.51 -11.62 14.52
CA ARG A 96 -4.63 -11.95 13.62
C ARG A 96 -4.79 -13.47 13.53
N HIS A 97 -6.01 -13.91 13.35
CA HIS A 97 -6.32 -15.35 13.17
C HIS A 97 -6.24 -15.75 11.70
N ASP A 98 -6.56 -14.84 10.80
CA ASP A 98 -6.70 -15.09 9.37
C ASP A 98 -5.58 -14.41 8.58
N ASP A 99 -5.15 -15.06 7.51
CA ASP A 99 -4.25 -14.53 6.49
C ASP A 99 -4.77 -14.94 5.11
N ALA A 100 -5.38 -14.01 4.38
CA ALA A 100 -5.97 -14.26 3.07
C ALA A 100 -4.96 -14.73 2.02
N TYR A 101 -3.67 -14.48 2.23
CA TYR A 101 -2.59 -14.87 1.33
C TYR A 101 -1.96 -16.22 1.66
N THR A 102 -2.48 -16.92 2.65
CA THR A 102 -2.07 -18.27 3.03
C THR A 102 -3.13 -19.29 2.62
N ALA A 103 -2.71 -20.45 2.14
CA ALA A 103 -3.61 -21.54 1.80
C ALA A 103 -4.46 -21.94 3.01
N GLY A 104 -5.78 -22.04 2.81
CA GLY A 104 -6.77 -22.25 3.88
C GLY A 104 -7.03 -21.03 4.76
N GLY A 105 -6.47 -19.85 4.45
CA GLY A 105 -6.75 -18.60 5.16
C GLY A 105 -6.18 -18.49 6.58
N LYS A 106 -5.36 -19.44 7.04
CA LYS A 106 -4.87 -19.50 8.42
C LYS A 106 -3.53 -18.77 8.60
N ASN A 107 -3.44 -17.89 9.58
CA ASN A 107 -2.20 -17.21 9.94
C ASN A 107 -1.17 -18.18 10.58
N GLY A 108 0.13 -17.86 10.44
CA GLY A 108 1.25 -18.54 11.12
C GLY A 108 2.21 -19.31 10.21
N LYS A 109 2.00 -19.29 8.89
CA LYS A 109 2.93 -19.91 7.93
C LYS A 109 4.15 -19.02 7.66
N ARG A 110 3.96 -17.73 7.50
CA ARG A 110 5.06 -16.79 7.28
C ARG A 110 5.69 -16.38 8.62
N PRO A 111 6.99 -16.12 8.72
CA PRO A 111 7.61 -15.55 9.92
C PRO A 111 7.34 -14.05 10.06
N ASP A 112 7.49 -13.52 11.27
CA ASP A 112 7.62 -12.08 11.47
C ASP A 112 8.87 -11.58 10.73
N ARG A 113 8.76 -10.42 10.07
CA ARG A 113 9.84 -9.85 9.24
C ARG A 113 10.38 -10.86 8.23
N ALA A 114 9.48 -11.41 7.43
CA ALA A 114 9.74 -12.53 6.53
C ALA A 114 10.96 -12.31 5.62
N VAL A 115 11.12 -11.09 5.07
CA VAL A 115 12.28 -10.75 4.23
C VAL A 115 13.60 -10.99 4.98
N THR A 116 13.69 -10.52 6.22
CA THR A 116 14.90 -10.68 7.05
C THR A 116 15.16 -12.15 7.39
N VAL A 117 14.12 -12.87 7.84
CA VAL A 117 14.26 -14.27 8.26
C VAL A 117 14.68 -15.15 7.11
N TYR A 118 13.98 -15.08 5.97
CA TYR A 118 14.29 -15.89 4.79
C TYR A 118 15.68 -15.59 4.24
N SER A 119 16.05 -14.32 4.11
CA SER A 119 17.37 -13.94 3.60
C SER A 119 18.52 -14.40 4.49
N ASN A 120 18.35 -14.35 5.82
CA ASN A 120 19.38 -14.83 6.74
C ASN A 120 19.55 -16.35 6.67
N ILE A 121 18.47 -17.13 6.47
CA ILE A 121 18.57 -18.58 6.23
C ILE A 121 19.33 -18.85 4.93
N ILE A 122 18.95 -18.16 3.84
CA ILE A 122 19.59 -18.30 2.53
C ILE A 122 21.09 -17.95 2.62
N ARG A 123 21.43 -16.83 3.27
CA ARG A 123 22.84 -16.41 3.41
C ARG A 123 23.68 -17.42 4.18
N ARG A 124 23.09 -18.08 5.19
CA ARG A 124 23.77 -19.14 5.95
C ARG A 124 24.00 -20.39 5.09
N LEU A 125 23.01 -20.79 4.27
CA LEU A 125 23.08 -21.98 3.43
C LEU A 125 23.91 -21.76 2.14
N TYR A 126 23.87 -20.55 1.59
CA TYR A 126 24.49 -20.16 0.33
C TYR A 126 25.27 -18.85 0.48
N PRO A 127 26.44 -18.86 1.15
CA PRO A 127 27.18 -17.64 1.49
C PRO A 127 27.49 -16.72 0.31
N ASP A 128 27.80 -17.32 -0.87
CA ASP A 128 28.28 -16.61 -2.06
C ASP A 128 27.15 -16.36 -3.10
N SER A 129 25.91 -16.76 -2.83
CA SER A 129 24.82 -16.53 -3.79
C SER A 129 24.28 -15.11 -3.66
N PRO A 130 24.03 -14.41 -4.77
CA PRO A 130 23.33 -13.13 -4.74
C PRO A 130 21.96 -13.25 -4.09
N ILE A 131 21.64 -12.32 -3.18
CA ILE A 131 20.34 -12.21 -2.52
C ILE A 131 19.76 -10.83 -2.83
N ILE A 132 18.68 -10.80 -3.59
CA ILE A 132 17.96 -9.61 -3.98
C ILE A 132 16.64 -9.58 -3.20
N ILE A 133 16.44 -8.57 -2.36
CA ILE A 133 15.19 -8.39 -1.62
C ILE A 133 14.31 -7.33 -2.28
N GLY A 134 12.98 -7.48 -2.17
CA GLY A 134 12.04 -6.53 -2.75
C GLY A 134 10.64 -6.65 -2.17
N GLY A 135 9.69 -6.03 -2.87
CA GLY A 135 8.29 -5.97 -2.43
C GLY A 135 8.05 -4.88 -1.38
N LEU A 136 6.83 -4.85 -0.86
CA LEU A 136 6.36 -3.77 0.02
C LEU A 136 7.18 -3.69 1.31
N GLU A 137 7.39 -4.81 2.00
CA GLU A 137 8.11 -4.87 3.28
C GLU A 137 9.53 -4.32 3.17
N ALA A 138 10.29 -4.74 2.14
CA ALA A 138 11.64 -4.26 1.91
C ALA A 138 11.66 -2.77 1.50
N SER A 139 10.80 -2.36 0.57
CA SER A 139 10.71 -0.97 0.11
C SER A 139 10.46 0.03 1.24
N LEU A 140 9.60 -0.32 2.19
CA LEU A 140 9.24 0.55 3.31
C LEU A 140 10.34 0.64 4.38
N ARG A 141 11.26 -0.32 4.42
CA ARG A 141 12.36 -0.42 5.39
C ARG A 141 13.73 -0.22 4.78
N ARG A 142 13.80 0.44 3.60
CA ARG A 142 15.06 0.62 2.86
C ARG A 142 16.06 1.56 3.53
N PHE A 143 15.60 2.49 4.39
CA PHE A 143 16.42 3.35 5.25
C PHE A 143 16.31 2.95 6.71
N ALA A 144 17.03 3.64 7.58
CA ALA A 144 16.76 3.61 9.01
C ALA A 144 15.31 4.04 9.25
N HIS A 145 14.53 3.23 9.96
CA HIS A 145 13.09 3.41 10.06
C HIS A 145 12.58 3.13 11.47
N TYR A 146 11.53 3.85 11.87
CA TYR A 146 10.81 3.53 13.10
C TYR A 146 10.02 2.23 12.95
N ASP A 147 10.34 1.26 13.79
CA ASP A 147 9.60 0.01 13.94
C ASP A 147 8.57 0.14 15.07
N TYR A 148 7.30 0.09 14.71
CA TYR A 148 6.19 0.23 15.65
C TYR A 148 6.15 -0.87 16.71
N TRP A 149 6.59 -2.08 16.35
CA TRP A 149 6.52 -3.27 17.22
C TRP A 149 7.58 -3.22 18.31
N ASN A 150 8.80 -2.84 17.96
CA ASN A 150 9.92 -2.66 18.87
C ASN A 150 9.90 -1.28 19.55
N ASN A 151 9.08 -0.34 19.05
CA ASN A 151 9.06 1.06 19.48
C ASN A 151 10.46 1.71 19.44
N SER A 152 11.20 1.43 18.38
CA SER A 152 12.59 1.90 18.21
C SER A 152 12.91 2.14 16.74
N VAL A 153 13.98 2.90 16.48
CA VAL A 153 14.53 3.05 15.13
C VAL A 153 15.44 1.86 14.83
N MET A 154 15.11 1.13 13.75
CA MET A 154 15.87 0.00 13.24
C MET A 154 16.75 0.46 12.06
N PRO A 155 17.88 -0.23 11.79
CA PRO A 155 18.67 0.05 10.60
C PRO A 155 17.90 -0.30 9.31
N SER A 156 18.46 0.03 8.16
CA SER A 156 17.92 -0.47 6.89
C SER A 156 17.82 -2.00 6.88
N VAL A 157 16.71 -2.52 6.36
CA VAL A 157 16.51 -3.97 6.22
C VAL A 157 17.60 -4.66 5.39
N LEU A 158 18.31 -3.90 4.53
CA LEU A 158 19.43 -4.42 3.75
C LEU A 158 20.60 -4.91 4.64
N PHE A 159 20.76 -4.30 5.82
CA PHE A 159 21.76 -4.77 6.80
C PHE A 159 21.23 -5.96 7.60
N ASP A 160 20.00 -5.88 8.12
CA ASP A 160 19.42 -6.94 8.94
C ASP A 160 19.21 -8.25 8.16
N SER A 161 18.88 -8.16 6.87
CA SER A 161 18.67 -9.32 5.98
C SER A 161 19.97 -9.90 5.41
N LYS A 162 21.09 -9.17 5.52
CA LYS A 162 22.37 -9.52 4.86
C LYS A 162 22.25 -9.68 3.34
N ALA A 163 21.23 -9.13 2.72
CA ALA A 163 21.06 -9.15 1.28
C ALA A 163 22.06 -8.21 0.59
N ASP A 164 22.26 -8.40 -0.71
CA ASP A 164 23.21 -7.64 -1.51
C ASP A 164 22.55 -6.42 -2.14
N ILE A 165 21.33 -6.58 -2.67
CA ILE A 165 20.55 -5.56 -3.34
C ILE A 165 19.13 -5.53 -2.77
N LEU A 166 18.58 -4.32 -2.59
CA LEU A 166 17.17 -4.08 -2.33
C LEU A 166 16.56 -3.36 -3.53
N VAL A 167 15.59 -3.99 -4.18
CA VAL A 167 14.77 -3.37 -5.23
C VAL A 167 13.58 -2.69 -4.57
N TYR A 168 13.44 -1.38 -4.73
CA TYR A 168 12.32 -0.63 -4.17
C TYR A 168 11.37 -0.12 -5.25
N GLY A 169 10.13 0.09 -4.86
CA GLY A 169 9.07 0.51 -5.77
C GLY A 169 8.56 -0.65 -6.63
N MET A 170 8.11 -0.31 -7.83
CA MET A 170 7.69 -1.30 -8.83
C MET A 170 8.92 -1.84 -9.54
N GLY A 171 9.16 -3.13 -9.40
CA GLY A 171 10.49 -3.74 -9.62
C GLY A 171 10.73 -4.34 -11.01
N GLU A 172 9.83 -4.21 -11.98
CA GLU A 172 9.91 -4.93 -13.26
C GLU A 172 11.17 -4.60 -14.05
N LEU A 173 11.44 -3.30 -14.29
CA LEU A 173 12.62 -2.87 -15.07
C LEU A 173 13.93 -3.20 -14.36
N GLN A 174 13.97 -3.02 -13.04
CA GLN A 174 15.16 -3.39 -12.25
C GLN A 174 15.40 -4.89 -12.34
N THR A 175 14.36 -5.70 -12.24
CA THR A 175 14.44 -7.16 -12.33
C THR A 175 14.97 -7.61 -13.69
N MET A 176 14.48 -7.02 -14.79
CA MET A 176 14.99 -7.30 -16.15
C MET A 176 16.49 -6.97 -16.26
N GLU A 177 16.90 -5.81 -15.77
CA GLU A 177 18.30 -5.38 -15.85
C GLU A 177 19.22 -6.22 -14.97
N ILE A 178 18.77 -6.56 -13.75
CA ILE A 178 19.49 -7.47 -12.84
C ILE A 178 19.66 -8.84 -13.48
N ALA A 179 18.57 -9.43 -14.00
CA ALA A 179 18.60 -10.75 -14.64
C ALA A 179 19.55 -10.76 -15.84
N LYS A 180 19.49 -9.74 -16.69
CA LYS A 180 20.36 -9.58 -17.85
C LYS A 180 21.84 -9.56 -17.43
N ARG A 181 22.22 -8.62 -16.56
CA ARG A 181 23.63 -8.45 -16.18
C ARG A 181 24.20 -9.66 -15.44
N LEU A 182 23.43 -10.29 -14.55
CA LEU A 182 23.86 -11.54 -13.89
C LEU A 182 24.01 -12.68 -14.90
N SER A 183 23.13 -12.78 -15.91
CA SER A 183 23.24 -13.79 -16.99
C SER A 183 24.47 -13.58 -17.87
N GLU A 184 24.92 -12.35 -18.02
CA GLU A 184 26.16 -11.96 -18.71
C GLU A 184 27.42 -12.26 -17.86
N GLY A 185 27.27 -12.75 -16.62
CA GLY A 185 28.37 -13.08 -15.72
C GLY A 185 28.92 -11.91 -14.91
N ASN A 186 28.22 -10.77 -14.88
CA ASN A 186 28.64 -9.65 -14.06
C ASN A 186 28.50 -10.00 -12.56
N PRO A 187 29.46 -9.61 -11.70
CA PRO A 187 29.33 -9.76 -10.26
C PRO A 187 28.24 -8.82 -9.72
N VAL A 188 27.69 -9.11 -8.52
CA VAL A 188 26.58 -8.37 -7.95
C VAL A 188 26.92 -6.88 -7.71
N GLU A 189 28.16 -6.58 -7.41
CA GLU A 189 28.65 -5.20 -7.19
C GLU A 189 28.60 -4.35 -8.48
N ALA A 190 28.73 -4.99 -9.65
CA ALA A 190 28.60 -4.31 -10.93
C ALA A 190 27.15 -3.82 -11.23
N LEU A 191 26.18 -4.23 -10.39
CA LEU A 191 24.77 -3.84 -10.52
C LEU A 191 24.43 -2.60 -9.69
N TYR A 192 25.35 -2.08 -8.90
CA TYR A 192 25.11 -1.00 -7.93
C TYR A 192 24.79 0.38 -8.57
N ASP A 193 24.87 0.51 -9.88
CA ASP A 193 24.48 1.70 -10.66
C ASP A 193 23.02 1.67 -11.14
N ILE A 194 22.33 0.54 -11.01
CA ILE A 194 20.94 0.39 -11.47
C ILE A 194 20.04 1.37 -10.70
N ARG A 195 19.15 2.08 -11.41
CA ARG A 195 18.14 2.92 -10.78
C ARG A 195 17.09 2.07 -10.05
N GLY A 196 16.52 2.64 -8.97
CA GLY A 196 15.46 1.97 -8.20
C GLY A 196 15.96 0.84 -7.30
N ILE A 197 17.26 0.83 -6.98
CA ILE A 197 17.83 -0.10 -6.00
C ILE A 197 18.48 0.64 -4.82
N CYS A 198 18.63 -0.10 -3.72
CA CYS A 198 19.57 0.23 -2.66
C CYS A 198 20.66 -0.84 -2.59
N CYS A 199 21.89 -0.41 -2.34
CA CYS A 199 23.04 -1.26 -2.06
C CYS A 199 23.82 -0.73 -0.85
N LYS A 200 24.79 -1.51 -0.38
CA LYS A 200 25.69 -1.14 0.71
C LYS A 200 27.14 -1.19 0.26
N ILE A 201 27.87 -0.15 0.57
CA ILE A 201 29.33 -0.04 0.30
C ILE A 201 30.08 0.22 1.60
N LYS A 202 31.37 -0.05 1.64
CA LYS A 202 32.22 0.32 2.79
C LYS A 202 32.48 1.83 2.77
N THR A 203 32.70 2.43 3.93
CA THR A 203 33.03 3.88 4.03
C THR A 203 34.35 4.24 3.36
N SER A 204 35.24 3.27 3.14
CA SER A 204 36.49 3.42 2.39
C SER A 204 36.30 3.47 0.88
N ASP A 205 35.13 3.06 0.37
CA ASP A 205 34.86 2.93 -1.04
C ASP A 205 34.48 4.29 -1.65
N TYR A 206 34.49 4.37 -2.97
CA TYR A 206 34.09 5.58 -3.68
C TYR A 206 32.61 5.90 -3.45
N VAL A 207 32.33 7.10 -2.97
CA VAL A 207 30.96 7.64 -2.85
C VAL A 207 30.66 8.48 -4.08
N PRO A 208 29.50 8.28 -4.76
CA PRO A 208 29.13 9.06 -5.93
C PRO A 208 29.14 10.57 -5.63
N LYS A 209 29.58 11.38 -6.59
CA LYS A 209 29.47 12.85 -6.53
C LYS A 209 27.99 13.24 -6.68
N SER A 210 27.58 14.37 -6.10
CA SER A 210 26.21 14.89 -6.22
C SER A 210 25.12 14.01 -5.54
N VAL A 211 25.40 13.57 -4.32
CA VAL A 211 24.45 12.85 -3.45
C VAL A 211 23.76 13.78 -2.46
N VAL A 212 22.62 13.36 -1.94
CA VAL A 212 21.98 13.95 -0.76
C VAL A 212 22.26 13.03 0.42
N GLU A 213 23.05 13.50 1.37
CA GLU A 213 23.35 12.75 2.60
C GLU A 213 22.25 12.96 3.63
N LEU A 214 21.68 11.85 4.10
CA LEU A 214 20.75 11.83 5.22
C LEU A 214 21.54 11.81 6.54
N PRO A 215 20.98 12.29 7.66
CA PRO A 215 21.52 12.01 8.99
C PRO A 215 21.77 10.51 9.15
N SER A 216 22.90 10.13 9.78
CA SER A 216 23.29 8.72 9.94
C SER A 216 22.26 7.93 10.76
N TYR A 217 22.32 6.60 10.68
CA TYR A 217 21.46 5.71 11.48
C TYR A 217 21.55 6.03 12.97
N GLU A 218 22.74 6.25 13.49
CA GLU A 218 22.98 6.58 14.89
C GLU A 218 22.28 7.90 15.27
N ARG A 219 22.44 8.93 14.43
CA ARG A 219 21.80 10.24 14.65
C ARG A 219 20.28 10.16 14.59
N VAL A 220 19.68 9.50 13.62
CA VAL A 220 18.21 9.39 13.53
C VAL A 220 17.62 8.53 14.64
N LYS A 221 18.43 7.65 15.24
CA LYS A 221 18.04 6.87 16.42
C LYS A 221 18.01 7.71 17.70
N GLU A 222 18.95 8.64 17.84
CA GLU A 222 19.13 9.47 19.03
C GLU A 222 18.30 10.77 18.96
N ASP A 223 18.24 11.42 17.80
CA ASP A 223 17.59 12.72 17.62
C ASP A 223 16.34 12.61 16.72
N LYS A 224 15.19 12.93 17.30
CA LYS A 224 13.90 12.96 16.61
C LYS A 224 13.81 14.01 15.50
N ARG A 225 14.55 15.13 15.64
CA ARG A 225 14.62 16.17 14.62
C ARG A 225 15.36 15.66 13.38
N ASP A 226 16.48 14.96 13.58
CA ASP A 226 17.23 14.34 12.49
C ASP A 226 16.40 13.25 11.78
N TYR A 227 15.62 12.46 12.55
CA TYR A 227 14.68 11.50 11.96
C TYR A 227 13.62 12.21 11.08
N SER A 228 13.03 13.31 11.55
CA SER A 228 12.06 14.09 10.78
C SER A 228 12.67 14.66 9.49
N ILE A 229 13.91 15.16 9.56
CA ILE A 229 14.64 15.67 8.40
C ILE A 229 14.93 14.55 7.38
N ALA A 230 15.37 13.39 7.84
CA ALA A 230 15.62 12.22 6.99
C ALA A 230 14.32 11.82 6.26
N SER A 231 13.22 11.61 6.98
CA SER A 231 11.91 11.24 6.41
C SER A 231 11.42 12.22 5.34
N ARG A 232 11.60 13.52 5.55
CA ARG A 232 11.25 14.52 4.55
C ARG A 232 12.12 14.40 3.29
N ARG A 233 13.45 14.29 3.45
CA ARG A 233 14.39 14.16 2.32
C ARG A 233 14.13 12.91 1.49
N GLU A 234 13.83 11.79 2.13
CA GLU A 234 13.45 10.54 1.46
C GLU A 234 12.25 10.74 0.53
N LEU A 235 11.21 11.45 0.99
CA LEU A 235 10.04 11.72 0.18
C LEU A 235 10.30 12.76 -0.92
N GLU A 236 11.11 13.79 -0.64
CA GLU A 236 11.47 14.82 -1.62
C GLU A 236 12.28 14.27 -2.80
N GLU A 237 13.12 13.26 -2.55
CA GLU A 237 13.93 12.60 -3.58
C GLU A 237 13.25 11.33 -4.16
N ALA A 238 12.04 10.99 -3.75
CA ALA A 238 11.23 9.92 -4.34
C ALA A 238 10.60 10.36 -5.68
N ASP A 239 11.42 10.87 -6.59
CA ASP A 239 11.03 11.44 -7.88
C ASP A 239 11.92 10.86 -8.99
N ALA A 240 11.31 10.19 -9.96
CA ALA A 240 12.04 9.54 -11.06
C ALA A 240 12.67 10.55 -12.05
N VAL A 241 12.21 11.81 -12.09
CA VAL A 241 12.70 12.83 -13.04
C VAL A 241 13.94 13.55 -12.48
N ARG A 242 13.90 13.98 -11.22
CA ARG A 242 14.93 14.82 -10.62
C ARG A 242 15.43 14.35 -9.25
N GLY A 243 14.96 13.20 -8.78
CA GLY A 243 15.45 12.58 -7.55
C GLY A 243 16.95 12.31 -7.65
N LYS A 244 17.66 12.59 -6.56
CA LYS A 244 19.09 12.36 -6.43
C LYS A 244 19.36 11.06 -5.72
N THR A 245 20.59 10.56 -5.86
CA THR A 245 21.09 9.48 -5.01
C THR A 245 21.07 9.93 -3.55
N LEU A 246 20.48 9.12 -2.70
CA LEU A 246 20.50 9.30 -1.24
C LEU A 246 21.54 8.38 -0.62
N ILE A 247 22.27 8.89 0.36
CA ILE A 247 23.17 8.07 1.18
C ILE A 247 22.84 8.23 2.65
N GLN A 248 22.99 7.14 3.41
CA GLN A 248 22.86 7.12 4.86
C GLN A 248 23.98 6.27 5.48
N ARG A 249 24.72 6.82 6.42
CA ARG A 249 25.80 6.11 7.12
C ARG A 249 25.23 5.17 8.17
N HIS A 250 25.79 3.97 8.25
CA HIS A 250 25.51 2.92 9.22
C HIS A 250 26.84 2.35 9.73
N GLY A 251 27.44 2.96 10.74
CA GLY A 251 28.76 2.57 11.21
C GLY A 251 29.81 2.63 10.10
N ASN A 252 30.45 1.49 9.79
CA ASN A 252 31.49 1.36 8.76
C ASN A 252 30.95 1.17 7.34
N TYR A 253 29.65 1.30 7.15
CA TYR A 253 29.01 1.13 5.85
C TYR A 253 28.19 2.36 5.47
N ILE A 254 27.99 2.52 4.19
CA ILE A 254 27.09 3.51 3.60
C ILE A 254 26.00 2.77 2.86
N LEU A 255 24.75 3.03 3.23
CA LEU A 255 23.60 2.68 2.41
C LEU A 255 23.52 3.69 1.26
N VAL A 256 23.45 3.20 0.03
CA VAL A 256 23.26 4.01 -1.17
C VAL A 256 21.91 3.67 -1.77
N GLN A 257 21.02 4.64 -1.91
CA GLN A 257 19.80 4.51 -2.69
C GLN A 257 19.97 5.28 -4.00
N ASN A 258 19.94 4.60 -5.12
CA ASN A 258 19.92 5.24 -6.42
C ASN A 258 18.58 5.96 -6.68
N PRO A 259 18.52 6.93 -7.61
CA PRO A 259 17.26 7.58 -7.96
C PRO A 259 16.18 6.55 -8.35
N PRO A 260 14.91 6.83 -8.12
CA PRO A 260 13.84 5.91 -8.50
C PRO A 260 13.89 5.55 -9.99
N MET A 261 13.55 4.29 -10.30
CA MET A 261 13.34 3.88 -11.68
C MET A 261 12.18 4.69 -12.28
N PRO A 262 12.27 5.16 -13.53
CA PRO A 262 11.11 5.72 -14.20
C PRO A 262 9.92 4.75 -14.17
N PRO A 263 8.70 5.24 -13.91
CA PRO A 263 7.52 4.37 -13.95
C PRO A 263 7.35 3.80 -15.36
N LEU A 264 6.81 2.58 -15.43
CA LEU A 264 6.50 1.94 -16.72
C LEU A 264 5.60 2.86 -17.56
N ASN A 265 5.94 3.06 -18.82
CA ASN A 265 5.05 3.70 -19.76
C ASN A 265 3.90 2.76 -20.19
N THR A 266 2.92 3.29 -20.95
CA THR A 266 1.75 2.52 -21.36
C THR A 266 2.11 1.21 -22.07
N LYS A 267 3.06 1.23 -23.02
CA LYS A 267 3.48 0.01 -23.74
C LYS A 267 4.11 -1.03 -22.81
N GLN A 268 4.93 -0.59 -21.87
CA GLN A 268 5.56 -1.46 -20.87
C GLN A 268 4.54 -2.03 -19.87
N LEU A 269 3.54 -1.22 -19.47
CA LEU A 269 2.44 -1.72 -18.65
C LEU A 269 1.61 -2.75 -19.40
N ASP A 270 1.23 -2.46 -20.65
CA ASP A 270 0.48 -3.39 -21.50
C ASP A 270 1.23 -4.72 -21.64
N TYR A 271 2.55 -4.66 -21.87
CA TYR A 271 3.40 -5.84 -21.93
C TYR A 271 3.36 -6.64 -20.62
N VAL A 272 3.57 -6.02 -19.47
CA VAL A 272 3.55 -6.71 -18.16
C VAL A 272 2.21 -7.39 -17.90
N TYR A 273 1.09 -6.73 -18.23
CA TYR A 273 -0.25 -7.31 -18.03
C TYR A 273 -0.66 -8.31 -19.11
N SER A 274 0.05 -8.41 -20.22
CA SER A 274 -0.15 -9.42 -21.28
C SER A 274 0.63 -10.72 -21.02
N LEU A 275 1.52 -10.76 -20.05
CA LEU A 275 2.27 -11.96 -19.69
C LEU A 275 1.32 -13.11 -19.33
N PRO A 276 1.75 -14.36 -19.51
CA PRO A 276 0.87 -15.53 -19.47
C PRO A 276 0.55 -15.99 -18.05
N TYR A 277 -0.26 -15.22 -17.32
CA TYR A 277 -0.73 -15.59 -15.98
C TYR A 277 -1.79 -16.69 -16.05
N GLU A 278 -1.68 -17.71 -15.17
CA GLU A 278 -2.71 -18.76 -14.99
C GLU A 278 -3.99 -18.21 -14.32
N ARG A 279 -3.93 -17.03 -13.69
CA ARG A 279 -5.00 -16.35 -12.94
C ARG A 279 -5.65 -17.24 -11.89
N TRP A 280 -4.86 -18.11 -11.28
CA TRP A 280 -5.29 -19.04 -10.24
C TRP A 280 -4.09 -19.42 -9.38
N TYR A 281 -4.33 -20.32 -8.45
CA TYR A 281 -3.30 -20.96 -7.62
C TYR A 281 -3.11 -22.43 -8.02
N PRO A 282 -1.95 -23.06 -7.76
CA PRO A 282 -1.67 -24.47 -8.03
C PRO A 282 -2.62 -25.42 -7.29
N LYS A 283 -2.96 -26.54 -7.93
CA LYS A 283 -3.93 -27.55 -7.39
C LYS A 283 -3.55 -28.11 -6.01
N CYS A 284 -2.27 -28.08 -5.62
CA CYS A 284 -1.82 -28.54 -4.31
C CYS A 284 -2.54 -27.80 -3.16
N TYR A 285 -3.00 -26.56 -3.38
CA TYR A 285 -3.74 -25.79 -2.38
C TYR A 285 -5.24 -26.14 -2.27
N ASP A 286 -5.82 -26.87 -3.24
CA ASP A 286 -7.26 -27.24 -3.17
C ASP A 286 -7.59 -28.03 -1.88
N LYS A 287 -6.73 -29.00 -1.54
CA LYS A 287 -6.89 -29.81 -0.32
C LYS A 287 -6.72 -29.01 0.98
N LEU A 288 -6.13 -27.83 0.90
CA LEU A 288 -5.90 -26.94 2.03
C LEU A 288 -7.00 -25.86 2.15
N GLY A 289 -7.99 -25.86 1.24
CA GLY A 289 -9.08 -24.88 1.22
C GLY A 289 -8.82 -23.68 0.28
N GLY A 290 -7.85 -23.81 -0.65
CA GLY A 290 -7.50 -22.76 -1.60
C GLY A 290 -6.77 -21.58 -0.98
N VAL A 291 -6.60 -20.49 -1.75
CA VAL A 291 -5.97 -19.24 -1.30
C VAL A 291 -7.02 -18.12 -1.38
N PRO A 292 -7.62 -17.69 -0.25
CA PRO A 292 -8.76 -16.77 -0.27
C PRO A 292 -8.49 -15.42 -0.97
N GLY A 293 -7.24 -14.93 -0.94
CA GLY A 293 -6.86 -13.66 -1.55
C GLY A 293 -7.11 -13.55 -3.06
N ILE A 294 -7.27 -14.69 -3.77
CA ILE A 294 -7.59 -14.68 -5.20
C ILE A 294 -9.04 -14.23 -5.48
N GLU A 295 -9.97 -14.52 -4.57
CA GLU A 295 -11.40 -14.25 -4.77
C GLU A 295 -11.69 -12.76 -4.96
N GLU A 296 -10.93 -11.92 -4.27
CA GLU A 296 -11.07 -10.46 -4.36
C GLU A 296 -10.65 -9.89 -5.72
N VAL A 297 -9.72 -10.56 -6.41
CA VAL A 297 -9.05 -10.00 -7.59
C VAL A 297 -9.22 -10.84 -8.87
N LEU A 298 -9.78 -12.03 -8.81
CA LEU A 298 -9.81 -13.00 -9.91
C LEU A 298 -10.30 -12.39 -11.24
N PHE A 299 -11.35 -11.61 -11.20
CA PHE A 299 -11.92 -10.90 -12.34
C PHE A 299 -11.88 -9.38 -12.12
N SER A 300 -10.80 -8.89 -11.56
CA SER A 300 -10.48 -7.46 -11.49
C SER A 300 -9.45 -7.09 -12.56
N ILE A 301 -9.52 -5.85 -13.01
CA ILE A 301 -8.60 -5.26 -13.99
C ILE A 301 -7.91 -4.06 -13.34
N THR A 302 -6.60 -4.13 -13.22
CA THR A 302 -5.80 -2.98 -12.82
C THR A 302 -5.45 -2.18 -14.07
N HIS A 303 -5.99 -0.96 -14.21
CA HIS A 303 -5.76 -0.14 -15.38
C HIS A 303 -4.75 0.98 -15.20
N ASN A 304 -4.37 1.28 -13.96
CA ASN A 304 -3.41 2.34 -13.64
C ASN A 304 -2.48 1.93 -12.48
N ARG A 305 -1.38 2.67 -12.33
CA ARG A 305 -0.44 2.61 -11.20
C ARG A 305 -0.04 4.01 -10.77
N GLY A 306 0.43 4.12 -9.53
CA GLY A 306 0.81 5.40 -8.92
C GLY A 306 -0.38 6.20 -8.39
N CYS A 307 -0.10 7.17 -7.50
CA CYS A 307 -1.14 7.99 -6.89
C CYS A 307 -0.59 9.37 -6.49
N PHE A 308 -1.01 10.43 -7.18
CA PHE A 308 -0.61 11.80 -6.84
C PHE A 308 -1.38 12.40 -5.66
N GLY A 309 -2.33 11.66 -5.07
CA GLY A 309 -3.01 12.06 -3.83
C GLY A 309 -2.04 12.27 -2.67
N ALA A 310 -0.98 11.49 -2.60
CA ALA A 310 0.15 11.66 -1.67
C ALA A 310 -0.27 11.90 -0.21
N CYS A 311 -1.28 11.19 0.29
CA CYS A 311 -1.68 11.24 1.69
C CYS A 311 -0.52 10.86 2.60
N ASN A 312 -0.33 11.58 3.71
CA ASN A 312 0.84 11.42 4.59
C ASN A 312 0.96 10.06 5.27
N PHE A 313 -0.14 9.35 5.44
CA PHE A 313 -0.19 8.03 6.07
C PHE A 313 -0.10 6.86 5.08
N CYS A 314 -0.18 7.13 3.76
CA CYS A 314 -0.33 6.10 2.75
C CYS A 314 1.04 5.64 2.22
N SER A 315 1.32 4.34 2.35
CA SER A 315 2.53 3.73 1.82
C SER A 315 2.57 3.64 0.29
N LEU A 316 1.43 3.72 -0.39
CA LEU A 316 1.37 3.63 -1.85
C LEU A 316 2.21 4.71 -2.55
N ALA A 317 2.12 5.97 -2.06
CA ALA A 317 2.91 7.05 -2.62
C ALA A 317 4.42 6.85 -2.44
N PHE A 318 4.83 6.16 -1.37
CA PHE A 318 6.22 5.85 -1.06
C PHE A 318 6.74 4.62 -1.81
N HIS A 319 5.86 3.65 -2.08
CA HIS A 319 6.20 2.41 -2.78
C HIS A 319 5.99 2.50 -4.29
N GLN A 320 4.78 2.83 -4.77
CA GLN A 320 4.47 2.90 -6.20
C GLN A 320 4.86 4.23 -6.85
N GLY A 321 5.10 5.27 -6.03
CA GLY A 321 5.37 6.61 -6.51
C GLY A 321 4.10 7.44 -6.73
N ARG A 322 4.33 8.73 -7.05
CA ARG A 322 3.29 9.74 -7.22
C ARG A 322 2.95 10.04 -8.68
N ALA A 323 3.68 9.46 -9.63
CA ALA A 323 3.39 9.58 -11.05
C ALA A 323 2.35 8.52 -11.44
N VAL A 324 1.23 8.97 -12.00
CA VAL A 324 0.21 8.06 -12.52
C VAL A 324 0.60 7.62 -13.93
N THR A 325 0.58 6.31 -14.16
CA THR A 325 0.75 5.67 -15.45
C THR A 325 -0.40 4.70 -15.71
N VAL A 326 -0.77 4.53 -16.98
CA VAL A 326 -1.98 3.83 -17.36
C VAL A 326 -1.73 2.81 -18.46
N ARG A 327 -2.51 1.77 -18.46
CA ARG A 327 -2.60 0.82 -19.58
C ARG A 327 -3.42 1.42 -20.72
N SER A 328 -3.14 0.98 -21.93
CA SER A 328 -3.98 1.32 -23.08
C SER A 328 -5.39 0.74 -22.91
N GLU A 329 -6.34 1.38 -23.54
CA GLU A 329 -7.71 0.88 -23.61
C GLU A 329 -7.76 -0.54 -24.18
N GLN A 330 -7.02 -0.80 -25.26
CA GLN A 330 -6.99 -2.11 -25.91
C GLN A 330 -6.50 -3.20 -24.95
N SER A 331 -5.45 -2.96 -24.18
CA SER A 331 -4.93 -3.89 -23.18
C SER A 331 -5.99 -4.26 -22.13
N VAL A 332 -6.77 -3.28 -21.66
CA VAL A 332 -7.86 -3.51 -20.70
C VAL A 332 -9.00 -4.33 -21.31
N ILE A 333 -9.36 -4.03 -22.56
CA ILE A 333 -10.41 -4.76 -23.29
C ILE A 333 -9.99 -6.20 -23.57
N ASP A 334 -8.74 -6.43 -23.99
CA ASP A 334 -8.23 -7.77 -24.28
C ASP A 334 -8.19 -8.65 -23.03
N GLU A 335 -7.81 -8.08 -21.88
CA GLU A 335 -7.88 -8.78 -20.60
C GLU A 335 -9.33 -9.18 -20.26
N ALA A 336 -10.29 -8.27 -20.41
CA ALA A 336 -11.71 -8.55 -20.17
C ALA A 336 -12.25 -9.66 -21.10
N LYS A 337 -11.88 -9.64 -22.39
CA LYS A 337 -12.20 -10.72 -23.34
C LYS A 337 -11.56 -12.05 -22.93
N GLY A 338 -10.37 -12.01 -22.33
CA GLY A 338 -9.71 -13.18 -21.76
C GLY A 338 -10.54 -13.85 -20.65
N PHE A 339 -11.28 -13.07 -19.85
CA PHE A 339 -12.14 -13.62 -18.79
C PHE A 339 -13.26 -14.51 -19.34
N LEU A 340 -13.78 -14.23 -20.53
CA LEU A 340 -14.83 -15.03 -21.16
C LEU A 340 -14.42 -16.48 -21.42
N LYS A 341 -13.12 -16.75 -21.54
CA LYS A 341 -12.56 -18.10 -21.72
C LYS A 341 -12.43 -18.86 -20.39
N ASN A 342 -12.59 -18.19 -19.25
CA ASN A 342 -12.45 -18.82 -17.93
C ASN A 342 -13.80 -19.40 -17.47
N PRO A 343 -13.91 -20.73 -17.21
CA PRO A 343 -15.17 -21.35 -16.83
C PRO A 343 -15.76 -20.83 -15.50
N ARG A 344 -14.95 -20.20 -14.67
CA ARG A 344 -15.40 -19.56 -13.41
C ARG A 344 -16.06 -18.20 -13.65
N PHE A 345 -15.89 -17.60 -14.82
CA PHE A 345 -16.42 -16.27 -15.10
C PHE A 345 -17.94 -16.29 -15.26
N LYS A 346 -18.65 -15.49 -14.47
CA LYS A 346 -20.13 -15.38 -14.48
C LYS A 346 -20.64 -14.12 -15.19
N GLY A 347 -19.77 -13.47 -15.96
CA GLY A 347 -20.09 -12.22 -16.66
C GLY A 347 -19.96 -10.97 -15.79
N ILE A 348 -19.27 -11.05 -14.65
CA ILE A 348 -19.09 -9.93 -13.72
C ILE A 348 -17.61 -9.57 -13.60
N ILE A 349 -17.25 -8.37 -14.06
CA ILE A 349 -15.96 -7.76 -13.73
C ILE A 349 -16.13 -7.10 -12.36
N SER A 350 -15.40 -7.61 -11.37
CA SER A 350 -15.54 -7.22 -9.97
C SER A 350 -14.98 -5.82 -9.68
N ASP A 351 -13.97 -5.40 -10.44
CA ASP A 351 -13.33 -4.09 -10.31
C ASP A 351 -12.60 -3.71 -11.60
N VAL A 352 -12.73 -2.48 -12.03
CA VAL A 352 -11.84 -1.85 -13.01
C VAL A 352 -11.16 -0.70 -12.30
N GLY A 353 -9.99 -0.96 -11.71
CA GLY A 353 -9.42 -0.06 -10.72
C GLY A 353 -7.90 0.02 -10.71
N GLY A 354 -7.37 0.37 -9.55
CA GLY A 354 -5.96 0.54 -9.27
C GLY A 354 -5.76 1.19 -7.89
N PRO A 355 -4.59 1.80 -7.61
CA PRO A 355 -4.36 2.51 -6.36
C PRO A 355 -5.38 3.62 -6.09
N THR A 356 -5.90 4.20 -7.16
CA THR A 356 -7.03 5.13 -7.19
C THR A 356 -7.77 4.90 -8.50
N ALA A 357 -9.01 4.41 -8.44
CA ALA A 357 -9.72 3.93 -9.62
C ALA A 357 -9.92 5.01 -10.70
N ASN A 358 -10.21 6.23 -10.31
CA ASN A 358 -10.52 7.30 -11.25
C ASN A 358 -9.33 8.15 -11.71
N PHE A 359 -8.09 7.66 -11.56
CA PHE A 359 -6.91 8.33 -12.12
C PHE A 359 -6.50 7.71 -13.45
N ARG A 360 -6.58 8.47 -14.53
CA ARG A 360 -6.03 8.09 -15.84
C ARG A 360 -5.10 9.12 -16.44
N LEU A 361 -5.13 10.33 -15.96
CA LEU A 361 -4.23 11.39 -16.38
C LEU A 361 -3.09 11.58 -15.37
N PRO A 362 -1.92 12.06 -15.80
CA PRO A 362 -0.92 12.62 -14.89
C PRO A 362 -1.53 13.81 -14.15
N SER A 363 -1.01 14.15 -12.99
CA SER A 363 -1.56 15.28 -12.22
C SER A 363 -1.51 16.61 -13.00
N CYS A 364 -0.47 16.84 -13.79
CA CYS A 364 -0.32 18.01 -14.67
C CYS A 364 0.85 17.81 -15.65
N GLU A 365 0.90 18.58 -16.74
CA GLU A 365 2.00 18.53 -17.71
C GLU A 365 3.37 18.92 -17.11
N LYS A 366 3.36 19.80 -16.11
CA LYS A 366 4.58 20.17 -15.40
C LYS A 366 5.24 18.95 -14.74
N GLN A 367 4.46 18.05 -14.17
CA GLN A 367 4.96 16.84 -13.49
C GLN A 367 5.75 15.94 -14.44
N LYS A 368 5.28 15.77 -15.67
CA LYS A 368 5.96 14.93 -16.69
C LYS A 368 7.36 15.46 -17.00
N ARG A 369 7.52 16.78 -17.10
CA ARG A 369 8.76 17.44 -17.54
C ARG A 369 9.69 17.77 -16.39
N LEU A 370 9.17 18.29 -15.28
CA LEU A 370 9.95 18.83 -14.16
C LEU A 370 9.90 17.97 -12.90
N GLY A 371 9.21 16.82 -12.94
CA GLY A 371 9.03 15.96 -11.78
C GLY A 371 8.02 16.51 -10.76
N LEU A 372 8.01 15.90 -9.60
CA LEU A 372 7.06 16.16 -8.51
C LEU A 372 7.30 17.52 -7.84
N CYS A 373 6.23 18.19 -7.43
CA CYS A 373 6.33 19.38 -6.58
C CYS A 373 6.80 18.99 -5.16
N LYS A 374 7.87 19.62 -4.67
CA LYS A 374 8.39 19.40 -3.31
C LYS A 374 7.56 20.10 -2.24
N SER A 375 6.98 21.27 -2.57
CA SER A 375 6.30 22.17 -1.62
C SER A 375 4.77 22.13 -1.68
N ARG A 376 4.17 21.45 -2.68
CA ARG A 376 2.72 21.41 -2.86
C ARG A 376 2.22 20.02 -3.20
N ARG A 377 1.05 19.66 -2.66
CA ARG A 377 0.27 18.49 -3.07
C ARG A 377 -0.74 18.88 -4.14
N CYS A 378 -1.15 17.89 -4.95
CA CYS A 378 -2.08 18.15 -6.05
C CYS A 378 -3.52 18.36 -5.56
N LEU A 379 -3.93 17.66 -4.48
CA LEU A 379 -5.32 17.61 -4.02
C LEU A 379 -5.54 18.15 -2.60
N ALA A 380 -4.48 18.55 -1.88
CA ALA A 380 -4.60 18.96 -0.48
C ALA A 380 -3.75 20.19 -0.16
N PRO A 381 -4.23 21.06 0.76
CA PRO A 381 -5.59 21.11 1.35
C PRO A 381 -6.66 21.51 0.34
N THR A 382 -6.27 22.15 -0.76
CA THR A 382 -7.12 22.53 -1.90
C THR A 382 -6.49 22.03 -3.20
N ALA A 383 -7.31 21.76 -4.20
CA ALA A 383 -6.86 21.32 -5.51
C ALA A 383 -5.86 22.29 -6.14
N CYS A 384 -4.89 21.76 -6.85
CA CYS A 384 -3.90 22.58 -7.56
C CYS A 384 -4.53 23.15 -8.84
N PRO A 385 -4.42 24.48 -9.09
CA PRO A 385 -5.04 25.09 -10.29
C PRO A 385 -4.41 24.61 -11.61
N ASN A 386 -3.22 23.98 -11.57
CA ASN A 386 -2.58 23.39 -12.76
C ASN A 386 -2.94 21.91 -12.94
N MET A 387 -3.82 21.36 -12.10
CA MET A 387 -4.20 19.95 -12.18
C MET A 387 -5.05 19.71 -13.43
N GLN A 388 -4.76 18.62 -14.12
CA GLN A 388 -5.59 18.14 -15.23
C GLN A 388 -6.63 17.17 -14.69
N VAL A 389 -7.91 17.44 -14.97
CA VAL A 389 -9.02 16.61 -14.53
C VAL A 389 -9.87 16.22 -15.72
N SER A 390 -10.04 14.94 -15.94
CA SER A 390 -11.01 14.39 -16.89
C SER A 390 -11.24 12.92 -16.60
N HIS A 391 -12.46 12.47 -16.71
CA HIS A 391 -12.85 11.06 -16.62
C HIS A 391 -13.28 10.48 -17.96
N THR A 392 -13.18 11.23 -19.07
CA THR A 392 -13.68 10.84 -20.40
C THR A 392 -13.09 9.51 -20.86
N GLU A 393 -11.77 9.37 -20.86
CA GLU A 393 -11.09 8.13 -21.25
C GLU A 393 -11.50 6.94 -20.38
N TYR A 394 -11.69 7.16 -19.08
CA TYR A 394 -12.12 6.11 -18.16
C TYR A 394 -13.55 5.67 -18.45
N LEU A 395 -14.45 6.62 -18.72
CA LEU A 395 -15.83 6.34 -19.11
C LEU A 395 -15.90 5.54 -20.42
N ASP A 396 -15.08 5.90 -21.41
CA ASP A 396 -15.06 5.20 -22.70
C ASP A 396 -14.64 3.74 -22.53
N ILE A 397 -13.64 3.47 -21.68
CA ILE A 397 -13.25 2.10 -21.33
C ILE A 397 -14.41 1.36 -20.65
N LEU A 398 -15.05 1.95 -19.65
CA LEU A 398 -16.14 1.34 -18.91
C LEU A 398 -17.34 1.03 -19.81
N ARG A 399 -17.66 1.94 -20.75
CA ARG A 399 -18.71 1.76 -21.77
C ARG A 399 -18.39 0.60 -22.71
N LYS A 400 -17.16 0.55 -23.22
CA LYS A 400 -16.70 -0.53 -24.10
C LYS A 400 -16.73 -1.88 -23.39
N LEU A 401 -16.28 -1.95 -22.14
CA LEU A 401 -16.34 -3.17 -21.34
C LEU A 401 -17.76 -3.66 -21.12
N ARG A 402 -18.73 -2.77 -20.88
CA ARG A 402 -20.15 -3.15 -20.74
C ARG A 402 -20.78 -3.69 -22.02
N ASN A 403 -20.24 -3.29 -23.17
CA ASN A 403 -20.75 -3.68 -24.49
C ASN A 403 -20.11 -4.96 -25.05
N ILE A 404 -19.22 -5.62 -24.30
CA ILE A 404 -18.66 -6.91 -24.70
C ILE A 404 -19.69 -8.00 -24.42
N ASP A 405 -20.04 -8.76 -25.44
CA ASP A 405 -20.94 -9.91 -25.30
C ASP A 405 -20.42 -10.89 -24.25
N GLY A 406 -21.29 -11.30 -23.33
CA GLY A 406 -20.94 -12.17 -22.21
C GLY A 406 -20.56 -11.42 -20.93
N ILE A 407 -20.33 -10.09 -20.97
CA ILE A 407 -20.14 -9.25 -19.78
C ILE A 407 -21.48 -8.63 -19.37
N LYS A 408 -21.95 -8.99 -18.20
CA LYS A 408 -23.25 -8.57 -17.63
C LYS A 408 -23.13 -7.34 -16.72
N ARG A 409 -22.01 -7.23 -15.99
CA ARG A 409 -21.75 -6.14 -15.02
C ARG A 409 -20.28 -5.78 -14.98
N VAL A 410 -20.02 -4.50 -14.84
CA VAL A 410 -18.68 -3.94 -14.64
C VAL A 410 -18.74 -3.05 -13.41
N PHE A 411 -18.06 -3.43 -12.34
CA PHE A 411 -18.05 -2.69 -11.07
C PHE A 411 -16.74 -1.93 -10.86
N ILE A 412 -16.80 -0.92 -10.01
CA ILE A 412 -15.67 -0.20 -9.47
C ILE A 412 -15.72 -0.39 -7.95
N ARG A 413 -14.77 -1.17 -7.40
CA ARG A 413 -14.63 -1.46 -5.97
C ARG A 413 -13.42 -0.77 -5.36
N SER A 414 -12.38 -0.50 -6.15
CA SER A 414 -11.23 0.30 -5.76
C SER A 414 -11.64 1.70 -5.34
N GLY A 415 -10.89 2.29 -4.42
CA GLY A 415 -11.20 3.62 -3.90
C GLY A 415 -11.23 4.70 -4.97
N ILE A 416 -12.27 5.51 -4.96
CA ILE A 416 -12.41 6.70 -5.79
C ILE A 416 -11.91 7.91 -5.00
N ARG A 417 -11.11 8.76 -5.64
CA ARG A 417 -10.80 10.09 -5.12
C ARG A 417 -11.97 11.01 -5.44
N PHE A 418 -12.86 11.16 -4.46
CA PHE A 418 -14.04 12.03 -4.58
C PHE A 418 -13.63 13.50 -4.78
N ASP A 419 -12.52 13.92 -4.18
CA ASP A 419 -11.95 15.25 -4.32
C ASP A 419 -11.46 15.55 -5.75
N TYR A 420 -10.84 14.57 -6.43
CA TYR A 420 -10.50 14.68 -7.84
C TYR A 420 -11.76 14.70 -8.73
N LEU A 421 -12.75 13.88 -8.38
CA LEU A 421 -14.02 13.85 -9.10
C LEU A 421 -14.75 15.20 -9.00
N MET A 422 -14.70 15.87 -7.84
CA MET A 422 -15.36 17.17 -7.62
C MET A 422 -14.70 18.34 -8.40
N GLU A 423 -13.49 18.16 -8.91
CA GLU A 423 -12.81 19.13 -9.77
C GLU A 423 -13.11 18.90 -11.27
N ASP A 424 -13.83 17.84 -11.63
CA ASP A 424 -14.30 17.63 -13.00
C ASP A 424 -15.50 18.57 -13.27
N GLU A 425 -15.43 19.33 -14.37
CA GLU A 425 -16.51 20.21 -14.80
C GLU A 425 -17.76 19.43 -15.22
N SER A 426 -17.58 18.18 -15.65
CA SER A 426 -18.65 17.29 -16.06
C SER A 426 -19.07 16.36 -14.92
N ASP A 427 -20.36 16.26 -14.68
CA ASP A 427 -20.94 15.26 -13.77
C ASP A 427 -21.18 13.89 -14.45
N GLU A 428 -20.82 13.72 -15.72
CA GLU A 428 -21.14 12.54 -16.52
C GLU A 428 -20.57 11.26 -15.89
N PHE A 429 -19.32 11.32 -15.39
CA PHE A 429 -18.71 10.17 -14.72
C PHE A 429 -19.48 9.76 -13.46
N LEU A 430 -19.91 10.72 -12.64
CA LEU A 430 -20.66 10.43 -11.41
C LEU A 430 -22.06 9.85 -11.75
N GLN A 431 -22.72 10.36 -12.79
CA GLN A 431 -24.00 9.84 -13.26
C GLN A 431 -23.90 8.39 -13.73
N GLU A 432 -22.90 8.08 -14.57
CA GLU A 432 -22.68 6.71 -15.06
C GLU A 432 -22.18 5.77 -13.93
N LEU A 433 -21.33 6.24 -13.04
CA LEU A 433 -20.88 5.52 -11.87
C LEU A 433 -22.06 4.99 -11.07
N VAL A 434 -22.98 5.90 -10.70
CA VAL A 434 -24.21 5.58 -9.95
C VAL A 434 -25.10 4.64 -10.73
N LYS A 435 -25.26 4.89 -12.04
CA LYS A 435 -26.20 4.14 -12.88
C LYS A 435 -25.71 2.71 -13.16
N TYR A 436 -24.41 2.47 -13.31
CA TYR A 436 -23.91 1.21 -13.87
C TYR A 436 -22.83 0.50 -13.04
N HIS A 437 -22.04 1.22 -12.22
CA HIS A 437 -20.77 0.70 -11.70
C HIS A 437 -20.72 0.50 -10.20
N ILE A 438 -21.81 0.77 -9.48
CA ILE A 438 -21.93 0.57 -8.03
C ILE A 438 -22.93 -0.56 -7.76
N SER A 439 -22.53 -1.53 -6.93
CA SER A 439 -23.36 -2.69 -6.56
C SER A 439 -24.26 -2.46 -5.33
N GLY A 440 -24.33 -1.24 -4.82
CA GLY A 440 -25.09 -0.85 -3.61
C GLY A 440 -24.31 0.06 -2.66
N GLN A 441 -23.00 -0.14 -2.55
CA GLN A 441 -22.15 0.67 -1.67
C GLN A 441 -20.98 1.26 -2.43
N LEU A 442 -20.77 2.57 -2.28
CA LEU A 442 -19.57 3.25 -2.73
C LEU A 442 -18.69 3.60 -1.53
N ARG A 443 -17.48 3.04 -1.49
CA ARG A 443 -16.51 3.31 -0.44
C ARG A 443 -15.64 4.50 -0.81
N VAL A 444 -15.58 5.50 0.05
CA VAL A 444 -14.73 6.69 -0.10
C VAL A 444 -14.02 6.99 1.21
N ALA A 445 -12.93 7.72 1.16
CA ALA A 445 -12.05 7.90 2.31
C ALA A 445 -11.90 9.40 2.68
N PRO A 446 -12.88 10.03 3.37
CA PRO A 446 -12.71 11.37 3.93
C PRO A 446 -11.73 11.38 5.10
N GLU A 447 -11.55 10.28 5.81
CA GLU A 447 -10.66 9.99 6.94
C GLU A 447 -11.03 10.72 8.23
N HIS A 448 -11.31 12.01 8.22
CA HIS A 448 -11.63 12.85 9.38
C HIS A 448 -12.51 14.03 8.99
N CYS A 449 -13.03 14.79 9.96
CA CYS A 449 -13.76 16.02 9.72
C CYS A 449 -13.04 17.30 10.19
N SER A 450 -12.11 17.20 11.13
CA SER A 450 -11.30 18.34 11.61
C SER A 450 -10.31 18.78 10.54
N ALA A 451 -10.35 20.06 10.15
CA ALA A 451 -9.43 20.62 9.16
C ALA A 451 -7.96 20.47 9.60
N ALA A 452 -7.67 20.72 10.89
CA ALA A 452 -6.32 20.60 11.43
C ALA A 452 -5.75 19.15 11.31
N VAL A 453 -6.59 18.14 11.51
CA VAL A 453 -6.22 16.73 11.35
C VAL A 453 -6.05 16.37 9.87
N LEU A 454 -6.97 16.82 9.02
CA LEU A 454 -6.92 16.59 7.56
C LEU A 454 -5.68 17.22 6.94
N ASP A 455 -5.25 18.40 7.39
CA ASP A 455 -3.98 19.01 6.97
C ASP A 455 -2.78 18.11 7.30
N LYS A 456 -2.75 17.52 8.51
CA LYS A 456 -1.70 16.56 8.89
C LYS A 456 -1.79 15.24 8.12
N MET A 457 -2.97 14.84 7.69
CA MET A 457 -3.18 13.68 6.82
C MET A 457 -2.80 13.97 5.35
N GLY A 458 -2.75 15.23 4.94
CA GLY A 458 -2.61 15.66 3.54
C GLY A 458 -3.85 15.32 2.72
N LYS A 459 -5.03 15.61 3.30
CA LYS A 459 -6.36 15.39 2.70
C LYS A 459 -7.10 16.72 2.50
N PRO A 460 -8.05 16.79 1.57
CA PRO A 460 -8.94 17.95 1.44
C PRO A 460 -9.83 18.09 2.69
N HIS A 461 -10.31 19.30 2.94
CA HIS A 461 -11.23 19.54 4.04
C HIS A 461 -12.60 18.92 3.78
N ILE A 462 -13.36 18.68 4.86
CA ILE A 462 -14.57 17.84 4.86
C ILE A 462 -15.70 18.39 3.99
N GLU A 463 -15.69 19.69 3.67
CA GLU A 463 -16.69 20.35 2.82
C GLU A 463 -16.72 19.76 1.40
N VAL A 464 -15.56 19.32 0.89
CA VAL A 464 -15.47 18.64 -0.42
C VAL A 464 -16.22 17.31 -0.38
N TYR A 465 -16.08 16.56 0.71
CA TYR A 465 -16.81 15.31 0.92
C TYR A 465 -18.33 15.53 1.00
N LYS A 466 -18.78 16.55 1.72
CA LYS A 466 -20.21 16.88 1.82
C LYS A 466 -20.81 17.19 0.45
N LYS A 467 -20.16 18.07 -0.31
CA LYS A 467 -20.58 18.40 -1.69
C LYS A 467 -20.65 17.17 -2.58
N PHE A 468 -19.69 16.25 -2.42
CA PHE A 468 -19.71 14.99 -3.15
C PHE A 468 -20.92 14.13 -2.75
N CYS A 469 -21.23 13.99 -1.46
CA CYS A 469 -22.39 13.25 -0.98
C CYS A 469 -23.71 13.84 -1.52
N ASP A 470 -23.85 15.16 -1.51
CA ASP A 470 -25.04 15.85 -2.05
C ASP A 470 -25.25 15.51 -3.53
N LYS A 471 -24.19 15.58 -4.35
CA LYS A 471 -24.25 15.19 -5.76
C LYS A 471 -24.54 13.70 -5.93
N PHE A 472 -23.88 12.83 -5.15
CA PHE A 472 -24.07 11.40 -5.20
C PHE A 472 -25.54 11.00 -4.94
N TYR A 473 -26.12 11.48 -3.85
CA TYR A 473 -27.50 11.18 -3.51
C TYR A 473 -28.51 11.80 -4.47
N LYS A 474 -28.23 13.00 -5.01
CA LYS A 474 -29.02 13.60 -6.08
C LYS A 474 -29.15 12.64 -7.28
N TYR A 475 -28.02 12.09 -7.77
CA TYR A 475 -28.04 11.20 -8.94
C TYR A 475 -28.54 9.78 -8.59
N THR A 476 -28.29 9.27 -7.40
CA THR A 476 -28.83 7.99 -6.93
C THR A 476 -30.36 8.03 -6.91
N ASN A 477 -30.95 9.11 -6.42
CA ASN A 477 -32.40 9.31 -6.41
C ASN A 477 -32.99 9.39 -7.83
N GLN A 478 -32.29 10.04 -8.78
CA GLN A 478 -32.74 10.14 -10.18
C GLN A 478 -32.79 8.79 -10.88
N VAL A 479 -31.91 7.84 -10.51
CA VAL A 479 -31.91 6.50 -11.09
C VAL A 479 -32.69 5.47 -10.26
N HIS A 480 -33.39 5.92 -9.21
CA HIS A 480 -34.22 5.08 -8.32
C HIS A 480 -33.49 3.87 -7.76
N LYS A 481 -32.23 4.03 -7.35
CA LYS A 481 -31.42 2.96 -6.77
C LYS A 481 -31.23 3.15 -5.28
N ASP A 482 -31.14 2.04 -4.57
CA ASP A 482 -30.81 2.00 -3.15
C ASP A 482 -29.27 1.84 -2.99
N GLN A 483 -28.58 2.97 -2.97
CA GLN A 483 -27.11 3.03 -2.89
C GLN A 483 -26.66 3.98 -1.78
N TYR A 484 -25.55 3.61 -1.14
CA TYR A 484 -25.02 4.33 0.01
C TYR A 484 -23.53 4.63 -0.13
N VAL A 485 -23.15 5.83 0.32
CA VAL A 485 -21.73 6.16 0.54
C VAL A 485 -21.29 5.58 1.88
N VAL A 486 -20.22 4.81 1.87
CA VAL A 486 -19.59 4.24 3.07
C VAL A 486 -18.27 4.96 3.31
N PRO A 487 -18.20 5.93 4.26
CA PRO A 487 -16.96 6.63 4.54
C PRO A 487 -15.98 5.77 5.33
N TYR A 488 -14.73 5.72 4.88
CA TYR A 488 -13.62 5.29 5.73
C TYR A 488 -13.19 6.44 6.63
N LEU A 489 -13.16 6.17 7.93
CA LEU A 489 -12.75 7.12 8.97
C LEU A 489 -11.62 6.52 9.79
N MET A 490 -10.66 7.38 10.14
CA MET A 490 -9.46 6.99 10.86
C MET A 490 -9.40 7.66 12.23
N SER A 491 -9.20 6.87 13.28
CA SER A 491 -8.93 7.39 14.62
C SER A 491 -7.43 7.45 14.91
N SER A 492 -7.05 8.26 15.87
CA SER A 492 -5.70 8.28 16.47
C SER A 492 -4.56 8.66 15.51
N HIS A 493 -4.85 9.37 14.41
CA HIS A 493 -3.80 9.93 13.56
C HIS A 493 -3.03 11.03 14.31
N PRO A 494 -1.71 11.21 14.07
CA PRO A 494 -0.96 12.37 14.57
C PRO A 494 -1.69 13.69 14.23
N GLY A 495 -1.88 14.54 15.22
CA GLY A 495 -2.70 15.75 15.15
C GLY A 495 -4.11 15.59 15.71
N SER A 496 -4.63 14.37 15.87
CA SER A 496 -5.99 14.13 16.39
C SER A 496 -5.99 14.13 17.92
N THR A 497 -6.53 15.18 18.50
CA THR A 497 -6.80 15.29 19.95
C THR A 497 -8.15 14.64 20.31
N LEU A 498 -8.43 14.49 21.60
CA LEU A 498 -9.77 14.04 22.02
C LEU A 498 -10.88 15.02 21.61
N LYS A 499 -10.59 16.32 21.49
CA LYS A 499 -11.55 17.31 21.00
C LYS A 499 -11.91 17.06 19.54
N ASP A 500 -10.89 16.81 18.69
CA ASP A 500 -11.09 16.46 17.28
C ASP A 500 -11.88 15.16 17.12
N ALA A 501 -11.62 14.16 17.98
CA ALA A 501 -12.35 12.89 17.98
C ALA A 501 -13.83 13.09 18.39
N VAL A 502 -14.12 14.01 19.32
CA VAL A 502 -15.50 14.38 19.67
C VAL A 502 -16.19 15.08 18.50
N GLU A 503 -15.51 16.00 17.81
CA GLU A 503 -16.03 16.63 16.60
C GLU A 503 -16.37 15.60 15.52
N LEU A 504 -15.50 14.60 15.33
CA LEU A 504 -15.73 13.52 14.38
C LEU A 504 -16.95 12.67 14.78
N ALA A 505 -17.14 12.37 16.08
CA ALA A 505 -18.31 11.67 16.56
C ALA A 505 -19.61 12.48 16.34
N LEU A 506 -19.56 13.79 16.58
CA LEU A 506 -20.68 14.69 16.31
C LEU A 506 -20.97 14.82 14.81
N PHE A 507 -19.95 14.85 13.98
CA PHE A 507 -20.11 14.79 12.53
C PHE A 507 -20.82 13.50 12.10
N CYS A 508 -20.35 12.34 12.57
CA CYS A 508 -20.98 11.06 12.28
C CYS A 508 -22.47 11.05 12.72
N LYS A 509 -22.76 11.61 13.88
CA LYS A 509 -24.15 11.72 14.37
C LYS A 509 -25.03 12.59 13.46
N ARG A 510 -24.55 13.77 13.06
CA ARG A 510 -25.31 14.69 12.19
C ARG A 510 -25.58 14.11 10.81
N GLU A 511 -24.59 13.44 10.25
CA GLU A 511 -24.68 12.81 8.91
C GLU A 511 -25.28 11.38 8.95
N ASN A 512 -25.78 10.93 10.11
CA ASN A 512 -26.32 9.59 10.32
C ASN A 512 -25.36 8.46 9.90
N ILE A 513 -24.05 8.66 10.13
CA ILE A 513 -22.99 7.69 9.81
C ILE A 513 -22.74 6.82 11.03
N HIS A 514 -22.85 5.49 10.85
CA HIS A 514 -22.59 4.48 11.90
C HIS A 514 -21.49 3.54 11.48
N PRO A 515 -20.20 3.89 11.68
CA PRO A 515 -19.07 3.10 11.21
C PRO A 515 -19.00 1.75 11.96
N LYS A 516 -19.29 0.65 11.27
CA LYS A 516 -19.13 -0.70 11.84
C LYS A 516 -17.66 -1.08 12.03
N GLN A 517 -16.81 -0.60 11.13
CA GLN A 517 -15.35 -0.79 11.19
C GLN A 517 -14.68 0.57 11.29
N VAL A 518 -13.78 0.70 12.25
CA VAL A 518 -12.93 1.88 12.45
C VAL A 518 -11.49 1.46 12.28
N GLN A 519 -10.74 2.24 11.50
CA GLN A 519 -9.30 2.06 11.40
C GLN A 519 -8.60 3.00 12.37
N ASP A 520 -7.81 2.44 13.28
CA ASP A 520 -6.81 3.24 13.99
C ASP A 520 -5.64 3.51 13.06
N PHE A 521 -5.03 4.68 13.19
CA PHE A 521 -3.80 4.99 12.47
C PHE A 521 -2.74 3.90 12.73
N TYR A 522 -2.24 3.31 11.65
CA TYR A 522 -1.19 2.30 11.67
C TYR A 522 0.13 2.93 11.26
N PRO A 523 1.13 3.02 12.15
CA PRO A 523 2.42 3.59 11.81
C PRO A 523 3.21 2.71 10.82
N THR A 524 3.01 2.97 9.53
CA THR A 524 3.71 2.26 8.46
C THR A 524 5.06 2.91 8.18
N PRO A 525 6.19 2.17 8.17
CA PRO A 525 7.51 2.74 7.91
C PRO A 525 7.56 3.55 6.61
N GLY A 526 8.40 4.57 6.56
CA GLY A 526 8.60 5.43 5.39
C GLY A 526 7.51 6.48 5.13
N THR A 527 6.41 6.50 5.91
CA THR A 527 5.35 7.50 5.74
C THR A 527 5.59 8.74 6.63
N ILE A 528 5.17 9.90 6.15
CA ILE A 528 5.27 11.17 6.90
C ILE A 528 4.48 11.11 8.21
N SER A 529 3.30 10.47 8.19
CA SER A 529 2.50 10.30 9.42
C SER A 529 3.21 9.43 10.45
N THR A 530 3.98 8.43 10.04
CA THR A 530 4.80 7.63 10.96
C THR A 530 5.95 8.43 11.54
N SER A 531 6.56 9.31 10.75
CA SER A 531 7.55 10.25 11.26
C SER A 531 6.95 11.17 12.33
N MET A 532 5.78 11.78 12.07
CA MET A 532 5.06 12.57 13.07
C MET A 532 4.71 11.76 14.32
N PHE A 533 4.26 10.52 14.14
CA PHE A 533 3.90 9.62 15.26
C PHE A 533 5.08 9.34 16.19
N TYR A 534 6.24 9.01 15.61
CA TYR A 534 7.44 8.70 16.36
C TYR A 534 8.04 9.95 17.01
N THR A 535 8.20 11.01 16.22
CA THR A 535 8.97 12.19 16.66
C THR A 535 8.14 13.20 17.45
N GLY A 536 6.85 13.29 17.19
CA GLY A 536 6.01 14.41 17.67
C GLY A 536 6.28 15.71 16.92
N LEU A 537 6.94 15.66 15.77
CA LEU A 537 7.29 16.83 14.94
C LEU A 537 6.70 16.67 13.53
N ASP A 538 6.26 17.77 12.95
CA ASP A 538 5.91 17.85 11.53
C ASP A 538 7.21 17.90 10.70
N PRO A 539 7.49 16.92 9.82
CA PRO A 539 8.75 16.88 9.07
C PRO A 539 9.00 18.07 8.14
N TYR A 540 7.94 18.79 7.73
CA TYR A 540 8.07 19.96 6.86
C TYR A 540 8.38 21.25 7.61
N THR A 541 7.79 21.41 8.79
CA THR A 541 7.89 22.66 9.57
C THR A 541 8.74 22.54 10.83
N LEU A 542 9.02 21.32 11.26
CA LEU A 542 9.65 20.94 12.54
C LEU A 542 8.93 21.49 13.79
N LYS A 543 7.65 21.87 13.64
CA LYS A 543 6.78 22.26 14.75
C LYS A 543 6.21 21.02 15.42
N GLU A 544 5.90 21.14 16.68
CA GLU A 544 5.27 20.07 17.46
C GLU A 544 3.91 19.67 16.89
N VAL A 545 3.65 18.36 16.94
CA VAL A 545 2.40 17.73 16.55
C VAL A 545 1.93 16.86 17.71
N TYR A 546 0.70 17.07 18.14
CA TYR A 546 0.07 16.20 19.11
C TYR A 546 -0.01 14.75 18.61
N VAL A 547 0.31 13.78 19.45
CA VAL A 547 0.27 12.36 19.12
C VAL A 547 -0.47 11.58 20.21
N PRO A 548 -1.59 10.89 19.90
CA PRO A 548 -2.25 10.00 20.86
C PRO A 548 -1.40 8.75 21.07
N LYS A 549 -0.60 8.74 22.15
CA LYS A 549 0.40 7.68 22.40
C LYS A 549 -0.12 6.54 23.26
N THR A 550 -1.02 6.84 24.21
CA THR A 550 -1.48 5.84 25.18
C THR A 550 -2.59 4.95 24.60
N GLU A 551 -2.56 3.66 24.93
CA GLU A 551 -3.62 2.73 24.51
C GLU A 551 -5.01 3.16 25.01
N SER A 552 -5.08 3.77 26.22
CA SER A 552 -6.33 4.31 26.75
C SER A 552 -6.89 5.44 25.89
N GLU A 553 -6.04 6.33 25.37
CA GLU A 553 -6.50 7.43 24.52
C GLU A 553 -6.93 6.95 23.14
N LYS A 554 -6.17 6.07 22.52
CA LYS A 554 -6.55 5.44 21.26
C LYS A 554 -7.89 4.71 21.39
N ALA A 555 -8.08 3.96 22.48
CA ALA A 555 -9.35 3.28 22.77
C ALA A 555 -10.51 4.28 22.92
N MET A 556 -10.29 5.43 23.59
CA MET A 556 -11.30 6.48 23.71
C MET A 556 -11.64 7.13 22.36
N GLN A 557 -10.64 7.44 21.52
CA GLN A 557 -10.89 8.00 20.18
C GLN A 557 -11.67 7.03 19.30
N ARG A 558 -11.34 5.75 19.34
CA ARG A 558 -12.08 4.70 18.62
C ARG A 558 -13.51 4.54 19.13
N ALA A 559 -13.69 4.52 20.46
CA ALA A 559 -15.01 4.42 21.07
C ALA A 559 -15.92 5.59 20.69
N LEU A 560 -15.38 6.81 20.57
CA LEU A 560 -16.13 8.00 20.11
C LEU A 560 -16.67 7.81 18.69
N LEU A 561 -15.93 7.20 17.78
CA LEU A 561 -16.42 6.87 16.42
C LEU A 561 -17.53 5.82 16.43
N GLN A 562 -17.56 4.97 17.45
CA GLN A 562 -18.55 3.91 17.63
C GLN A 562 -19.41 4.15 18.88
N TYR A 563 -19.77 5.42 19.13
CA TYR A 563 -20.49 5.86 20.32
C TYR A 563 -21.87 5.17 20.47
N PHE A 564 -22.44 4.70 19.38
CA PHE A 564 -23.74 4.03 19.33
C PHE A 564 -23.67 2.56 19.79
N ILE A 565 -22.47 1.98 19.95
CA ILE A 565 -22.27 0.61 20.45
C ILE A 565 -22.36 0.64 21.98
N PRO A 566 -23.29 -0.12 22.62
CA PRO A 566 -23.51 -0.06 24.07
C PRO A 566 -22.26 -0.34 24.90
N GLU A 567 -21.44 -1.27 24.47
CA GLU A 567 -20.20 -1.68 25.15
C GLU A 567 -19.16 -0.55 25.20
N ASN A 568 -19.21 0.38 24.27
CA ASN A 568 -18.31 1.54 24.22
C ASN A 568 -18.74 2.66 25.16
N LYS A 569 -19.96 2.67 25.67
CA LYS A 569 -20.53 3.75 26.47
C LYS A 569 -19.63 4.22 27.63
N PRO A 570 -19.02 3.34 28.45
CA PRO A 570 -18.13 3.79 29.54
C PRO A 570 -16.90 4.56 29.03
N LEU A 571 -16.31 4.11 27.90
CA LEU A 571 -15.16 4.79 27.28
C LEU A 571 -15.57 6.13 26.66
N VAL A 572 -16.74 6.20 26.02
CA VAL A 572 -17.28 7.46 25.46
C VAL A 572 -17.52 8.47 26.56
N VAL A 573 -18.17 8.09 27.67
CA VAL A 573 -18.36 8.97 28.83
C VAL A 573 -17.02 9.49 29.36
N LYS A 574 -16.05 8.60 29.56
CA LYS A 574 -14.69 8.96 29.99
C LYS A 574 -14.02 9.93 29.01
N ALA A 575 -14.14 9.68 27.72
CA ALA A 575 -13.58 10.54 26.67
C ALA A 575 -14.20 11.94 26.68
N LEU A 576 -15.53 12.03 26.79
CA LEU A 576 -16.27 13.29 26.83
C LEU A 576 -15.90 14.12 28.08
N ILE A 577 -15.81 13.49 29.25
CA ILE A 577 -15.36 14.16 30.49
C ILE A 577 -13.94 14.71 30.30
N LYS A 578 -13.02 13.89 29.78
CA LYS A 578 -11.62 14.29 29.56
C LYS A 578 -11.47 15.37 28.47
N ALA A 579 -12.35 15.40 27.49
CA ALA A 579 -12.41 16.44 26.46
C ALA A 579 -13.09 17.73 26.94
N GLY A 580 -13.65 17.77 28.15
CA GLY A 580 -14.41 18.91 28.67
C GLY A 580 -15.81 19.07 28.05
N ARG A 581 -16.39 17.97 27.50
CA ARG A 581 -17.67 17.96 26.79
C ARG A 581 -18.73 17.16 27.54
N ARG A 582 -18.91 17.44 28.85
CA ARG A 582 -19.98 16.85 29.68
C ARG A 582 -21.39 17.16 29.13
N ASP A 583 -21.56 18.27 28.42
CA ASP A 583 -22.77 18.69 27.73
C ASP A 583 -23.31 17.66 26.73
N LEU A 584 -22.46 16.71 26.30
CA LEU A 584 -22.81 15.64 25.37
C LEU A 584 -23.20 14.31 26.07
N ILE A 585 -23.30 14.31 27.39
CA ILE A 585 -23.76 13.19 28.21
C ILE A 585 -25.17 13.55 28.75
N GLY A 586 -26.20 12.88 28.28
CA GLY A 586 -27.59 13.20 28.68
C GLY A 586 -28.61 12.50 27.78
N ASN A 587 -29.89 12.86 27.98
CA ASN A 587 -31.02 12.32 27.22
C ASN A 587 -31.46 13.21 26.05
N ASP A 588 -30.82 14.38 25.87
CA ASP A 588 -31.10 15.29 24.77
C ASP A 588 -30.63 14.72 23.44
N LYS A 589 -31.32 15.06 22.35
CA LYS A 589 -30.95 14.64 20.99
C LYS A 589 -29.53 15.08 20.58
N ARG A 590 -28.97 16.11 21.21
CA ARG A 590 -27.58 16.56 20.99
C ARG A 590 -26.55 15.66 21.65
N CYS A 591 -26.91 14.92 22.72
CA CYS A 591 -25.99 14.09 23.48
C CYS A 591 -25.58 12.87 22.69
N LEU A 592 -24.31 12.46 22.81
CA LEU A 592 -23.79 11.25 22.18
C LEU A 592 -24.20 9.98 22.94
N VAL A 593 -24.22 10.05 24.26
CA VAL A 593 -24.56 8.91 25.13
C VAL A 593 -25.37 9.37 26.34
N THR A 594 -26.18 8.46 26.88
CA THR A 594 -26.89 8.66 28.16
C THR A 594 -25.93 8.50 29.35
N PRO A 595 -26.22 9.08 30.53
CA PRO A 595 -25.38 8.90 31.71
C PRO A 595 -25.21 7.42 32.11
N LEU A 596 -24.08 7.08 32.74
CA LEU A 596 -23.91 5.76 33.37
C LEU A 596 -24.78 5.66 34.62
N ALA A 597 -25.24 4.45 34.96
CA ALA A 597 -25.95 4.20 36.20
C ALA A 597 -25.12 4.70 37.40
N GLY A 598 -25.70 5.51 38.27
CA GLY A 598 -25.03 6.12 39.43
C GLY A 598 -24.32 7.45 39.17
N GLN A 599 -24.25 7.98 37.94
CA GLN A 599 -23.59 9.27 37.65
C GLN A 599 -24.57 10.45 37.57
N LEU A 600 -25.88 10.25 37.75
CA LEU A 600 -26.87 11.30 37.66
C LEU A 600 -26.72 12.43 38.71
N SER A 601 -25.99 12.18 39.81
CA SER A 601 -25.76 13.16 40.87
C SER A 601 -24.61 14.16 40.61
N LEU A 602 -23.78 13.94 39.60
CA LEU A 602 -22.57 14.74 39.30
C LEU A 602 -22.70 15.68 38.07
N ILE A 603 -23.87 15.67 37.41
CA ILE A 603 -24.09 16.44 36.15
C ILE A 603 -24.75 17.79 36.45
N HIS A 604 -25.23 18.03 37.65
CA HIS A 604 -25.92 19.24 38.09
C HIS A 604 -25.13 20.14 39.06
N ILE A 605 -23.78 20.08 39.02
CA ILE A 605 -22.94 21.06 39.70
C ILE A 605 -22.12 21.83 38.69
#